data_c5545874dc24df86f9885aaad77bf91a
#
_entry.id   c5545874dc24df86f9885aaad77bf91a
#
_cell.length_a   1.000
_cell.length_b   1.000
_cell.length_c   1.000
_cell.angle_alpha   90.00
_cell.angle_beta   90.00
_cell.angle_gamma   90.00
#
_symmetry.space_group_name_H-M   'P 1'
#
loop_
_entity.id
_entity.type
_entity.pdbx_description
1 polymer ?
#
loop_
_entity_poly.entity_id
_entity_poly.type
_entity_poly.pdbx_seq_one_letter_code
_entity_poly.pdbx_strand_id
1 'polypeptide(L)'
;MNFLRFLLPYTYFYGSRVKQLKYNVYYLIIDWAVPFAVLTYFSGFDWQGSLVKFVLAYLAFISIYEIGYLGNDVYSVRKEAKPRRRVKDFDPSDAVVLTWIAVRLLAFGLISWYLHVYNNPLWLAFYAVLALFFYLHNALDSKELKVMTFVNLAFTRYLAPVFIFLTPAQLMLIAAPVFLNYVFYRTLMYMDSKDLLNMPSRRAPSYKVTYYLLAMGVSVLLSLMGQSWIPAAITGYYLLFWTAVKLAGVQPPQAD
;
A
#
# COMPACT_ATOMS: atom_id res chain seq x y z
N MET A 1 -14.39 -13.22 21.30
CA MET A 1 -13.35 -12.37 20.65
C MET A 1 -13.30 -11.01 21.34
N ASN A 2 -12.09 -10.48 21.65
CA ASN A 2 -12.02 -9.17 22.32
C ASN A 2 -12.35 -8.05 21.29
N PHE A 3 -13.53 -7.43 21.43
CA PHE A 3 -14.04 -6.33 20.60
C PHE A 3 -13.00 -5.19 20.45
N LEU A 4 -12.32 -4.83 21.55
CA LEU A 4 -11.38 -3.72 21.60
C LEU A 4 -10.11 -3.96 20.76
N ARG A 5 -9.78 -5.22 20.47
CA ARG A 5 -8.55 -5.58 19.74
C ARG A 5 -8.46 -4.92 18.36
N PHE A 6 -9.61 -4.72 17.70
CA PHE A 6 -9.64 -4.16 16.32
C PHE A 6 -10.40 -2.83 16.24
N LEU A 7 -10.57 -2.16 17.38
CA LEU A 7 -11.34 -0.91 17.43
C LEU A 7 -10.62 0.23 16.69
N LEU A 8 -9.33 0.41 16.96
CA LEU A 8 -8.56 1.53 16.40
C LEU A 8 -8.07 1.25 14.97
N PRO A 9 -7.93 2.28 14.12
CA PRO A 9 -7.24 2.16 12.83
C PRO A 9 -5.85 1.53 12.97
N TYR A 10 -5.40 0.81 11.94
CA TYR A 10 -4.18 0.02 11.86
C TYR A 10 -4.20 -1.30 12.64
N THR A 11 -4.99 -1.44 13.70
CA THR A 11 -4.99 -2.65 14.54
C THR A 11 -5.52 -3.89 13.82
N TYR A 12 -6.50 -3.70 12.92
CA TYR A 12 -7.00 -4.80 12.09
C TYR A 12 -5.98 -5.21 11.02
N PHE A 13 -5.36 -4.26 10.35
CA PHE A 13 -4.28 -4.53 9.39
C PHE A 13 -3.12 -5.28 10.07
N TYR A 14 -2.67 -4.79 11.22
CA TYR A 14 -1.62 -5.44 12.00
C TYR A 14 -2.00 -6.89 12.35
N GLY A 15 -3.17 -7.11 12.94
CA GLY A 15 -3.59 -8.43 13.42
C GLY A 15 -3.91 -9.43 12.31
N SER A 16 -4.35 -8.97 11.12
CA SER A 16 -4.76 -9.84 10.01
C SER A 16 -3.69 -10.03 8.94
N ARG A 17 -2.82 -9.05 8.73
CA ARG A 17 -1.84 -9.04 7.61
C ARG A 17 -0.39 -9.05 8.07
N VAL A 18 -0.06 -8.30 9.13
CA VAL A 18 1.31 -8.16 9.63
C VAL A 18 1.67 -9.28 10.60
N LYS A 19 0.91 -9.44 11.67
CA LYS A 19 1.01 -10.49 12.71
C LYS A 19 2.29 -10.50 13.54
N GLN A 20 3.43 -10.06 13.02
CA GLN A 20 4.74 -10.09 13.66
C GLN A 20 5.50 -8.80 13.42
N LEU A 21 6.30 -8.36 14.40
CA LEU A 21 7.07 -7.12 14.33
C LEU A 21 8.03 -7.08 13.12
N LYS A 22 8.67 -8.21 12.78
CA LYS A 22 9.57 -8.30 11.61
C LYS A 22 8.87 -7.96 10.29
N TYR A 23 7.59 -8.31 10.14
CA TYR A 23 6.81 -7.93 8.96
C TYR A 23 6.48 -6.44 8.97
N ASN A 24 6.26 -5.87 10.16
CA ASN A 24 6.02 -4.44 10.28
C ASN A 24 7.24 -3.63 9.83
N VAL A 25 8.44 -4.00 10.29
CA VAL A 25 9.71 -3.38 9.86
C VAL A 25 9.89 -3.53 8.34
N TYR A 26 9.58 -4.70 7.79
CA TYR A 26 9.63 -4.92 6.35
C TYR A 26 8.68 -3.96 5.58
N TYR A 27 7.44 -3.79 6.05
CA TYR A 27 6.50 -2.84 5.45
C TYR A 27 6.97 -1.38 5.59
N LEU A 28 7.56 -1.00 6.72
CA LEU A 28 8.16 0.32 6.89
C LEU A 28 9.22 0.60 5.81
N ILE A 29 10.09 -0.36 5.57
CA ILE A 29 11.16 -0.23 4.57
C ILE A 29 10.60 -0.21 3.14
N ILE A 30 9.72 -1.14 2.79
CA ILE A 30 9.27 -1.31 1.40
C ILE A 30 8.16 -0.34 1.00
N ASP A 31 7.20 -0.09 1.90
CA ASP A 31 6.00 0.68 1.57
C ASP A 31 6.11 2.16 1.98
N TRP A 32 6.91 2.50 3.02
CA TRP A 32 6.86 3.84 3.65
C TRP A 32 8.13 4.66 3.46
N ALA A 33 9.30 4.03 3.44
CA ALA A 33 10.56 4.77 3.42
C ALA A 33 10.67 5.70 2.20
N VAL A 34 10.35 5.21 1.01
CA VAL A 34 10.43 6.01 -0.22
C VAL A 34 9.38 7.12 -0.26
N PRO A 35 8.07 6.88 -0.03
CA PRO A 35 7.10 7.98 0.02
C PRO A 35 7.46 9.03 1.07
N PHE A 36 7.93 8.63 2.25
CA PHE A 36 8.39 9.56 3.28
C PHE A 36 9.59 10.38 2.82
N ALA A 37 10.61 9.75 2.23
CA ALA A 37 11.79 10.43 1.70
C ALA A 37 11.41 11.44 0.59
N VAL A 38 10.50 11.06 -0.31
CA VAL A 38 9.97 11.94 -1.36
C VAL A 38 9.26 13.15 -0.76
N LEU A 39 8.39 12.95 0.23
CA LEU A 39 7.71 14.06 0.91
C LEU A 39 8.71 15.00 1.58
N THR A 40 9.68 14.43 2.31
CA THR A 40 10.73 15.20 3.00
C THR A 40 11.59 16.01 2.00
N TYR A 41 11.97 15.40 0.88
CA TYR A 41 12.71 16.08 -0.18
C TYR A 41 11.96 17.30 -0.74
N PHE A 42 10.69 17.11 -1.11
CA PHE A 42 9.89 18.19 -1.69
C PHE A 42 9.42 19.24 -0.69
N SER A 43 9.49 18.95 0.61
CA SER A 43 9.25 19.95 1.67
C SER A 43 10.51 20.68 2.13
N GLY A 44 11.58 20.65 1.34
CA GLY A 44 12.83 21.34 1.67
C GLY A 44 13.58 20.74 2.86
N PHE A 45 13.47 19.41 3.03
CA PHE A 45 14.08 18.62 4.13
C PHE A 45 13.51 18.95 5.52
N ASP A 46 12.29 19.51 5.61
CA ASP A 46 11.53 19.56 6.85
C ASP A 46 11.07 18.14 7.24
N TRP A 47 11.96 17.36 7.85
CA TRP A 47 11.67 15.97 8.20
C TRP A 47 10.65 15.83 9.32
N GLN A 48 10.59 16.78 10.26
CA GLN A 48 9.64 16.74 11.39
C GLN A 48 8.22 17.02 10.92
N GLY A 49 8.02 18.10 10.17
CA GLY A 49 6.73 18.40 9.58
C GLY A 49 6.27 17.34 8.58
N SER A 50 7.20 16.79 7.79
CA SER A 50 6.93 15.68 6.87
C SER A 50 6.51 14.40 7.61
N LEU A 51 7.14 14.08 8.75
CA LEU A 51 6.79 12.90 9.54
C LEU A 51 5.36 13.01 10.10
N VAL A 52 4.98 14.16 10.66
CA VAL A 52 3.63 14.38 11.17
C VAL A 52 2.60 14.27 10.05
N LYS A 53 2.82 14.96 8.92
CA LYS A 53 1.93 14.89 7.74
C LYS A 53 1.81 13.47 7.21
N PHE A 54 2.93 12.78 7.05
CA PHE A 54 2.98 11.41 6.55
C PHE A 54 2.21 10.43 7.45
N VAL A 55 2.47 10.45 8.76
CA VAL A 55 1.83 9.55 9.72
C VAL A 55 0.32 9.80 9.77
N LEU A 56 -0.11 11.05 9.83
CA LEU A 56 -1.53 11.39 9.87
C LEU A 56 -2.23 11.01 8.56
N ALA A 57 -1.67 11.33 7.40
CA ALA A 57 -2.25 10.92 6.13
C ALA A 57 -2.27 9.40 5.95
N TYR A 58 -1.25 8.69 6.45
CA TYR A 58 -1.26 7.22 6.47
C TYR A 58 -2.34 6.67 7.40
N LEU A 59 -2.56 7.25 8.58
CA LEU A 59 -3.64 6.85 9.48
C LEU A 59 -5.02 7.12 8.88
N ALA A 60 -5.20 8.24 8.17
CA ALA A 60 -6.42 8.51 7.41
C ALA A 60 -6.63 7.44 6.33
N PHE A 61 -5.57 7.13 5.58
CA PHE A 61 -5.62 6.09 4.54
C PHE A 61 -5.97 4.73 5.12
N ILE A 62 -5.26 4.26 6.14
CA ILE A 62 -5.48 2.92 6.69
C ILE A 62 -6.88 2.80 7.31
N SER A 63 -7.45 3.91 7.82
CA SER A 63 -8.84 3.93 8.31
C SER A 63 -9.82 3.52 7.22
N ILE A 64 -9.73 4.09 6.03
CA ILE A 64 -10.59 3.73 4.90
C ILE A 64 -10.22 2.37 4.31
N TYR A 65 -8.91 2.09 4.19
CA TYR A 65 -8.40 0.86 3.61
C TYR A 65 -8.81 -0.39 4.41
N GLU A 66 -8.85 -0.30 5.74
CA GLU A 66 -9.30 -1.40 6.60
C GLU A 66 -10.80 -1.70 6.47
N ILE A 67 -11.64 -0.73 6.09
CA ILE A 67 -13.06 -0.99 5.78
C ILE A 67 -13.16 -1.96 4.61
N GLY A 68 -12.35 -1.77 3.57
CA GLY A 68 -12.27 -2.71 2.45
C GLY A 68 -11.81 -4.11 2.86
N TYR A 69 -10.83 -4.20 3.76
CA TYR A 69 -10.39 -5.48 4.32
C TYR A 69 -11.46 -6.17 5.15
N LEU A 70 -12.20 -5.42 5.99
CA LEU A 70 -13.33 -5.96 6.74
C LEU A 70 -14.40 -6.50 5.81
N GLY A 71 -14.73 -5.76 4.74
CA GLY A 71 -15.66 -6.21 3.71
C GLY A 71 -15.24 -7.54 3.08
N ASN A 72 -13.95 -7.66 2.71
CA ASN A 72 -13.42 -8.90 2.16
C ASN A 72 -13.44 -10.06 3.16
N ASP A 73 -12.95 -9.85 4.38
CA ASP A 73 -12.69 -10.93 5.35
C ASP A 73 -13.95 -11.37 6.10
N VAL A 74 -15.02 -10.54 6.13
CA VAL A 74 -16.30 -10.88 6.78
C VAL A 74 -17.34 -11.32 5.76
N TYR A 75 -17.49 -10.58 4.64
CA TYR A 75 -18.59 -10.80 3.71
C TYR A 75 -18.16 -11.56 2.44
N SER A 76 -17.08 -11.14 1.76
CA SER A 76 -16.66 -11.78 0.51
C SER A 76 -16.16 -13.21 0.72
N VAL A 77 -15.45 -13.46 1.81
CA VAL A 77 -14.92 -14.79 2.15
C VAL A 77 -16.04 -15.85 2.31
N ARG A 78 -17.25 -15.44 2.70
CA ARG A 78 -18.41 -16.35 2.84
C ARG A 78 -18.88 -16.91 1.49
N LYS A 79 -18.55 -16.24 0.38
CA LYS A 79 -18.91 -16.65 -0.99
C LYS A 79 -17.82 -17.52 -1.65
N GLU A 80 -16.65 -17.64 -1.03
CA GLU A 80 -15.55 -18.41 -1.59
C GLU A 80 -15.75 -19.91 -1.39
N ALA A 81 -15.51 -20.72 -2.43
CA ALA A 81 -15.57 -22.18 -2.35
C ALA A 81 -14.56 -22.78 -1.35
N LYS A 82 -13.43 -22.09 -1.15
CA LYS A 82 -12.40 -22.42 -0.15
C LYS A 82 -12.05 -21.17 0.65
N PRO A 83 -12.85 -20.84 1.69
CA PRO A 83 -12.70 -19.60 2.44
C PRO A 83 -11.34 -19.54 3.17
N ARG A 84 -10.56 -18.51 2.89
CA ARG A 84 -9.29 -18.26 3.57
C ARG A 84 -9.49 -17.25 4.69
N ARG A 85 -9.79 -17.73 5.90
CA ARG A 85 -9.91 -16.88 7.08
C ARG A 85 -8.53 -16.41 7.57
N ARG A 86 -8.28 -15.11 7.53
CA ARG A 86 -6.99 -14.51 7.94
C ARG A 86 -6.82 -14.40 9.45
N VAL A 87 -7.90 -14.25 10.16
CA VAL A 87 -7.96 -14.26 11.63
C VAL A 87 -8.74 -15.50 12.05
N LYS A 88 -8.16 -16.36 12.89
CA LYS A 88 -8.84 -17.54 13.44
C LYS A 88 -10.04 -17.09 14.27
N ASP A 89 -11.11 -17.86 14.21
CA ASP A 89 -12.35 -17.63 14.96
C ASP A 89 -12.93 -16.20 14.78
N PHE A 90 -12.71 -15.63 13.58
CA PHE A 90 -13.17 -14.30 13.23
C PHE A 90 -14.58 -14.38 12.61
N ASP A 91 -15.57 -14.23 13.45
CA ASP A 91 -16.97 -14.14 13.05
C ASP A 91 -17.68 -13.04 13.88
N PRO A 92 -17.39 -11.76 13.57
CA PRO A 92 -18.00 -10.65 14.29
C PRO A 92 -19.46 -10.49 13.88
N SER A 93 -20.31 -10.06 14.83
CA SER A 93 -21.67 -9.63 14.49
C SER A 93 -21.65 -8.36 13.64
N ASP A 94 -22.71 -8.13 12.87
CA ASP A 94 -22.81 -6.93 12.03
C ASP A 94 -22.73 -5.63 12.87
N ALA A 95 -23.30 -5.61 14.08
CA ALA A 95 -23.18 -4.47 14.99
C ALA A 95 -21.72 -4.15 15.35
N VAL A 96 -20.89 -5.17 15.58
CA VAL A 96 -19.45 -5.01 15.85
C VAL A 96 -18.75 -4.45 14.61
N VAL A 97 -19.03 -4.98 13.43
CA VAL A 97 -18.43 -4.51 12.18
C VAL A 97 -18.82 -3.06 11.91
N LEU A 98 -20.10 -2.70 12.07
CA LEU A 98 -20.58 -1.33 11.91
C LEU A 98 -19.91 -0.36 12.90
N THR A 99 -19.71 -0.77 14.16
CA THR A 99 -19.01 0.05 15.14
C THR A 99 -17.54 0.28 14.72
N TRP A 100 -16.84 -0.75 14.25
CA TRP A 100 -15.47 -0.59 13.74
C TRP A 100 -15.40 0.31 12.51
N ILE A 101 -16.38 0.24 11.61
CA ILE A 101 -16.48 1.14 10.45
C ILE A 101 -16.71 2.58 10.93
N ALA A 102 -17.65 2.79 11.85
CA ALA A 102 -17.95 4.12 12.39
C ALA A 102 -16.72 4.78 13.04
N VAL A 103 -15.96 4.04 13.86
CA VAL A 103 -14.71 4.53 14.47
C VAL A 103 -13.68 4.90 13.40
N ARG A 104 -13.57 4.15 12.31
CA ARG A 104 -12.64 4.44 11.21
C ARG A 104 -13.05 5.68 10.42
N LEU A 105 -14.33 5.83 10.15
CA LEU A 105 -14.85 7.04 9.49
C LEU A 105 -14.67 8.28 10.38
N LEU A 106 -14.89 8.14 11.69
CA LEU A 106 -14.62 9.21 12.65
C LEU A 106 -13.12 9.58 12.67
N ALA A 107 -12.23 8.58 12.74
CA ALA A 107 -10.79 8.82 12.71
C ALA A 107 -10.36 9.51 11.40
N PHE A 108 -10.87 9.06 10.25
CA PHE A 108 -10.63 9.70 8.97
C PHE A 108 -11.11 11.17 8.97
N GLY A 109 -12.31 11.44 9.47
CA GLY A 109 -12.88 12.78 9.56
C GLY A 109 -12.05 13.71 10.46
N LEU A 110 -11.67 13.24 11.66
CA LEU A 110 -10.86 14.01 12.60
C LEU A 110 -9.46 14.32 12.04
N ILE A 111 -8.82 13.35 11.40
CA ILE A 111 -7.51 13.56 10.77
C ILE A 111 -7.62 14.52 9.58
N SER A 112 -8.66 14.37 8.75
CA SER A 112 -8.90 15.27 7.61
C SER A 112 -9.14 16.71 8.08
N TRP A 113 -9.85 16.88 9.19
CA TRP A 113 -10.06 18.18 9.82
C TRP A 113 -8.74 18.75 10.37
N TYR A 114 -7.96 17.97 11.09
CA TYR A 114 -6.67 18.40 11.64
C TYR A 114 -5.67 18.81 10.56
N LEU A 115 -5.64 18.07 9.44
CA LEU A 115 -4.78 18.37 8.29
C LEU A 115 -5.35 19.53 7.42
N HIS A 116 -6.52 20.07 7.75
CA HIS A 116 -7.23 21.09 6.98
C HIS A 116 -7.54 20.68 5.53
N VAL A 117 -7.78 19.38 5.28
CA VAL A 117 -8.09 18.83 3.94
C VAL A 117 -9.51 18.30 3.81
N TYR A 118 -10.35 18.44 4.83
CA TYR A 118 -11.71 17.91 4.89
C TYR A 118 -12.65 18.40 3.79
N ASN A 119 -12.40 19.57 3.23
CA ASN A 119 -13.15 20.19 2.11
C ASN A 119 -12.34 20.21 0.79
N ASN A 120 -11.16 19.58 0.74
CA ASN A 120 -10.36 19.52 -0.46
C ASN A 120 -10.95 18.48 -1.44
N PRO A 121 -11.38 18.90 -2.66
CA PRO A 121 -12.04 17.98 -3.60
C PRO A 121 -11.13 16.85 -4.06
N LEU A 122 -9.81 17.09 -4.19
CA LEU A 122 -8.86 16.04 -4.56
C LEU A 122 -8.72 14.97 -3.47
N TRP A 123 -8.72 15.41 -2.19
CA TRP A 123 -8.70 14.49 -1.03
C TRP A 123 -9.94 13.60 -1.01
N LEU A 124 -11.12 14.21 -1.13
CA LEU A 124 -12.39 13.49 -1.10
C LEU A 124 -12.53 12.54 -2.31
N ALA A 125 -12.18 13.01 -3.51
CA ALA A 125 -12.21 12.21 -4.73
C ALA A 125 -11.27 10.99 -4.64
N PHE A 126 -10.05 11.17 -4.10
CA PHE A 126 -9.10 10.09 -3.92
C PHE A 126 -9.68 8.96 -3.06
N TYR A 127 -10.30 9.28 -1.93
CA TYR A 127 -10.89 8.28 -1.05
C TYR A 127 -12.20 7.69 -1.59
N ALA A 128 -12.99 8.45 -2.35
CA ALA A 128 -14.14 7.93 -3.06
C ALA A 128 -13.72 6.90 -4.12
N VAL A 129 -12.67 7.19 -4.88
CA VAL A 129 -12.08 6.28 -5.87
C VAL A 129 -11.49 5.04 -5.19
N LEU A 130 -10.79 5.20 -4.07
CA LEU A 130 -10.27 4.08 -3.28
C LEU A 130 -11.41 3.15 -2.81
N ALA A 131 -12.49 3.71 -2.27
CA ALA A 131 -13.66 2.94 -1.83
C ALA A 131 -14.31 2.20 -3.00
N LEU A 132 -14.46 2.86 -4.16
CA LEU A 132 -14.97 2.24 -5.38
C LEU A 132 -14.10 1.06 -5.83
N PHE A 133 -12.77 1.20 -5.86
CA PHE A 133 -11.88 0.09 -6.23
C PHE A 133 -11.94 -1.06 -5.25
N PHE A 134 -12.09 -0.81 -3.95
CA PHE A 134 -12.33 -1.87 -2.98
C PHE A 134 -13.65 -2.58 -3.21
N TYR A 135 -14.72 -1.83 -3.45
CA TYR A 135 -16.02 -2.41 -3.76
C TYR A 135 -15.93 -3.31 -5.00
N LEU A 136 -15.37 -2.80 -6.09
CA LEU A 136 -15.18 -3.57 -7.32
C LEU A 136 -14.28 -4.79 -7.11
N HIS A 137 -13.18 -4.65 -6.40
CA HIS A 137 -12.27 -5.76 -6.11
C HIS A 137 -12.95 -6.90 -5.35
N ASN A 138 -13.86 -6.56 -4.46
CA ASN A 138 -14.61 -7.54 -3.67
C ASN A 138 -15.84 -8.10 -4.41
N ALA A 139 -16.43 -7.33 -5.33
CA ALA A 139 -17.62 -7.72 -6.08
C ALA A 139 -17.32 -8.54 -7.35
N LEU A 140 -16.17 -8.33 -7.98
CA LEU A 140 -15.78 -9.05 -9.19
C LEU A 140 -15.47 -10.52 -8.89
N ASP A 141 -15.87 -11.42 -9.79
CA ASP A 141 -15.54 -12.86 -9.70
C ASP A 141 -14.30 -13.20 -10.56
N SER A 142 -14.11 -12.51 -11.71
CA SER A 142 -12.97 -12.75 -12.62
C SER A 142 -11.64 -12.40 -11.95
N LYS A 143 -10.70 -13.36 -11.96
CA LYS A 143 -9.33 -13.15 -11.47
C LYS A 143 -8.60 -12.07 -12.26
N GLU A 144 -8.81 -12.01 -13.58
CA GLU A 144 -8.19 -11.07 -14.52
C GLU A 144 -8.64 -9.64 -14.21
N LEU A 145 -9.95 -9.42 -14.03
CA LEU A 145 -10.49 -8.10 -13.68
C LEU A 145 -10.04 -7.65 -12.28
N LYS A 146 -9.86 -8.60 -11.34
CA LYS A 146 -9.26 -8.30 -10.04
C LYS A 146 -7.82 -7.80 -10.12
N VAL A 147 -7.07 -8.16 -11.16
CA VAL A 147 -5.74 -7.58 -11.39
C VAL A 147 -5.82 -6.08 -11.61
N MET A 148 -6.78 -5.61 -12.42
CA MET A 148 -6.95 -4.17 -12.70
C MET A 148 -7.30 -3.37 -11.45
N THR A 149 -8.20 -3.90 -10.63
CA THR A 149 -8.53 -3.26 -9.34
C THR A 149 -7.35 -3.33 -8.36
N PHE A 150 -6.57 -4.42 -8.35
CA PHE A 150 -5.36 -4.54 -7.53
C PHE A 150 -4.28 -3.52 -7.91
N VAL A 151 -4.06 -3.27 -9.20
CA VAL A 151 -3.13 -2.22 -9.69
C VAL A 151 -3.50 -0.87 -9.08
N ASN A 152 -4.78 -0.50 -9.15
CA ASN A 152 -5.26 0.77 -8.60
C ASN A 152 -5.13 0.81 -7.07
N LEU A 153 -5.49 -0.26 -6.37
CA LEU A 153 -5.34 -0.36 -4.92
C LEU A 153 -3.86 -0.30 -4.48
N ALA A 154 -2.94 -0.89 -5.23
CA ALA A 154 -1.51 -0.80 -4.95
C ALA A 154 -0.98 0.62 -5.19
N PHE A 155 -1.40 1.27 -6.27
CA PHE A 155 -0.99 2.64 -6.58
C PHE A 155 -1.51 3.65 -5.55
N THR A 156 -2.80 3.57 -5.22
CA THR A 156 -3.39 4.43 -4.18
C THR A 156 -2.76 4.20 -2.81
N ARG A 157 -2.48 2.94 -2.44
CA ARG A 157 -1.80 2.62 -1.18
C ARG A 157 -0.44 3.31 -1.04
N TYR A 158 0.33 3.35 -2.12
CA TYR A 158 1.65 3.96 -2.10
C TYR A 158 1.59 5.48 -2.04
N LEU A 159 0.67 6.10 -2.77
CA LEU A 159 0.55 7.55 -2.87
C LEU A 159 -0.23 8.18 -1.71
N ALA A 160 -1.14 7.43 -1.07
CA ALA A 160 -2.05 7.95 -0.05
C ALA A 160 -1.40 8.83 1.03
N PRO A 161 -0.23 8.48 1.60
CA PRO A 161 0.37 9.30 2.66
C PRO A 161 1.02 10.59 2.16
N VAL A 162 1.14 10.79 0.83
CA VAL A 162 1.92 11.91 0.27
C VAL A 162 1.17 12.75 -0.77
N PHE A 163 0.20 12.18 -1.50
CA PHE A 163 -0.37 12.81 -2.70
C PHE A 163 -0.91 14.23 -2.49
N ILE A 164 -1.52 14.48 -1.33
CA ILE A 164 -2.17 15.77 -1.03
C ILE A 164 -1.15 16.89 -0.72
N PHE A 165 0.07 16.54 -0.38
CA PHE A 165 1.14 17.46 -0.04
C PHE A 165 2.09 17.75 -1.20
N LEU A 166 1.92 17.07 -2.33
CA LEU A 166 2.74 17.20 -3.52
C LEU A 166 1.97 17.97 -4.61
N THR A 167 2.70 18.79 -5.36
CA THR A 167 2.14 19.44 -6.54
C THR A 167 1.87 18.44 -7.66
N PRO A 168 1.00 18.73 -8.64
CA PRO A 168 0.78 17.86 -9.79
C PRO A 168 2.06 17.50 -10.54
N ALA A 169 2.99 18.45 -10.71
CA ALA A 169 4.27 18.21 -11.37
C ALA A 169 5.15 17.21 -10.57
N GLN A 170 5.18 17.34 -9.25
CA GLN A 170 5.90 16.41 -8.37
C GLN A 170 5.26 15.01 -8.40
N LEU A 171 3.93 14.92 -8.41
CA LEU A 171 3.21 13.65 -8.55
C LEU A 171 3.51 12.98 -9.90
N MET A 172 3.50 13.74 -11.00
CA MET A 172 3.85 13.23 -12.33
C MET A 172 5.28 12.70 -12.38
N LEU A 173 6.22 13.39 -11.73
CA LEU A 173 7.63 12.97 -11.68
C LEU A 173 7.82 11.62 -10.97
N ILE A 174 7.05 11.35 -9.92
CA ILE A 174 7.16 10.09 -9.16
C ILE A 174 6.23 8.99 -9.67
N ALA A 175 5.19 9.29 -10.43
CA ALA A 175 4.16 8.32 -10.83
C ALA A 175 4.73 7.13 -11.61
N ALA A 176 5.56 7.39 -12.62
CA ALA A 176 6.15 6.34 -13.45
C ALA A 176 7.14 5.45 -12.65
N PRO A 177 8.11 6.00 -11.88
CA PRO A 177 8.98 5.16 -11.05
C PRO A 177 8.23 4.43 -9.94
N VAL A 178 7.19 5.01 -9.34
CA VAL A 178 6.33 4.32 -8.38
C VAL A 178 5.59 3.16 -9.06
N PHE A 179 5.03 3.40 -10.23
CA PHE A 179 4.38 2.33 -10.99
C PHE A 179 5.35 1.20 -11.27
N LEU A 180 6.51 1.50 -11.83
CA LEU A 180 7.53 0.51 -12.20
C LEU A 180 8.03 -0.29 -10.98
N ASN A 181 8.43 0.38 -9.91
CA ASN A 181 9.15 -0.25 -8.80
C ASN A 181 8.25 -0.87 -7.73
N TYR A 182 7.04 -0.35 -7.57
CA TYR A 182 6.13 -0.81 -6.52
C TYR A 182 4.90 -1.49 -7.09
N VAL A 183 4.14 -0.80 -7.94
CA VAL A 183 2.84 -1.29 -8.41
C VAL A 183 3.00 -2.47 -9.35
N PHE A 184 3.81 -2.33 -10.38
CA PHE A 184 4.00 -3.38 -11.40
C PHE A 184 4.61 -4.64 -10.78
N TYR A 185 5.65 -4.49 -9.96
CA TYR A 185 6.24 -5.61 -9.24
C TYR A 185 5.20 -6.35 -8.38
N ARG A 186 4.39 -5.63 -7.59
CA ARG A 186 3.32 -6.24 -6.77
C ARG A 186 2.23 -6.87 -7.62
N THR A 187 1.92 -6.29 -8.77
CA THR A 187 0.96 -6.87 -9.72
C THR A 187 1.43 -8.22 -10.24
N LEU A 188 2.71 -8.35 -10.62
CA LEU A 188 3.28 -9.65 -11.01
C LEU A 188 3.16 -10.68 -9.87
N MET A 189 3.46 -10.29 -8.63
CA MET A 189 3.29 -11.16 -7.45
C MET A 189 1.82 -11.58 -7.26
N TYR A 190 0.89 -10.63 -7.42
CA TYR A 190 -0.54 -10.90 -7.30
C TYR A 190 -1.03 -11.86 -8.39
N MET A 191 -0.67 -11.62 -9.65
CA MET A 191 -1.05 -12.48 -10.78
C MET A 191 -0.56 -13.92 -10.58
N ASP A 192 0.69 -14.10 -10.15
CA ASP A 192 1.21 -15.43 -9.86
C ASP A 192 0.51 -16.08 -8.65
N SER A 193 0.13 -15.31 -7.62
CA SER A 193 -0.64 -15.83 -6.48
C SER A 193 -2.07 -16.25 -6.83
N LYS A 194 -2.55 -15.87 -8.03
CA LYS A 194 -3.87 -16.21 -8.57
C LYS A 194 -3.80 -17.25 -9.71
N ASP A 195 -2.63 -17.82 -9.95
CA ASP A 195 -2.36 -18.77 -11.03
C ASP A 195 -2.57 -18.20 -12.45
N LEU A 196 -2.46 -16.87 -12.60
CA LEU A 196 -2.49 -16.18 -13.89
C LEU A 196 -1.10 -16.07 -14.54
N LEU A 197 -0.05 -16.26 -13.75
CA LEU A 197 1.34 -16.36 -14.18
C LEU A 197 2.01 -17.53 -13.45
N ASN A 198 3.08 -18.07 -14.03
CA ASN A 198 3.94 -19.05 -13.39
C ASN A 198 5.33 -18.44 -13.18
N MET A 199 5.61 -17.97 -11.97
CA MET A 199 6.86 -17.30 -11.61
C MET A 199 7.49 -17.94 -10.36
N PRO A 200 8.03 -19.16 -10.45
CA PRO A 200 8.52 -19.92 -9.29
C PRO A 200 9.66 -19.21 -8.54
N SER A 201 10.48 -18.43 -9.25
CA SER A 201 11.62 -17.69 -8.69
C SER A 201 11.26 -16.35 -8.05
N ARG A 202 10.03 -15.89 -8.16
CA ARG A 202 9.63 -14.52 -7.76
C ARG A 202 9.96 -14.13 -6.32
N ARG A 203 10.02 -15.13 -5.43
CA ARG A 203 10.32 -14.91 -4.00
C ARG A 203 11.81 -14.81 -3.71
N ALA A 204 12.66 -15.27 -4.62
CA ALA A 204 14.11 -15.25 -4.43
C ALA A 204 14.65 -13.81 -4.44
N PRO A 205 15.55 -13.45 -3.50
CA PRO A 205 16.23 -12.15 -3.54
C PRO A 205 16.96 -11.88 -4.86
N SER A 206 17.53 -12.92 -5.50
CA SER A 206 18.19 -12.80 -6.80
C SER A 206 17.24 -12.33 -7.90
N TYR A 207 16.02 -12.86 -7.95
CA TYR A 207 15.00 -12.41 -8.90
C TYR A 207 14.70 -10.92 -8.71
N LYS A 208 14.54 -10.48 -7.47
CA LYS A 208 14.25 -9.07 -7.16
C LYS A 208 15.40 -8.14 -7.54
N VAL A 209 16.65 -8.55 -7.27
CA VAL A 209 17.82 -7.79 -7.72
C VAL A 209 17.85 -7.65 -9.24
N THR A 210 17.63 -8.74 -9.97
CA THR A 210 17.57 -8.69 -11.44
C THR A 210 16.43 -7.79 -11.93
N TYR A 211 15.25 -7.89 -11.33
CA TYR A 211 14.12 -7.03 -11.67
C TYR A 211 14.47 -5.54 -11.51
N TYR A 212 15.01 -5.14 -10.35
CA TYR A 212 15.35 -3.73 -10.10
C TYR A 212 16.57 -3.26 -10.89
N LEU A 213 17.48 -4.15 -11.27
CA LEU A 213 18.57 -3.83 -12.18
C LEU A 213 18.04 -3.48 -13.59
N LEU A 214 17.09 -4.27 -14.11
CA LEU A 214 16.44 -3.96 -15.38
C LEU A 214 15.58 -2.68 -15.29
N ALA A 215 14.84 -2.51 -14.20
CA ALA A 215 14.06 -1.31 -13.94
C ALA A 215 14.94 -0.04 -13.84
N MET A 216 16.21 -0.17 -13.40
CA MET A 216 17.14 0.93 -13.34
C MET A 216 17.42 1.55 -14.72
N GLY A 217 17.54 0.73 -15.76
CA GLY A 217 17.71 1.24 -17.13
C GLY A 217 16.56 2.17 -17.54
N VAL A 218 15.31 1.75 -17.28
CA VAL A 218 14.12 2.59 -17.56
C VAL A 218 14.12 3.84 -16.68
N SER A 219 14.47 3.72 -15.40
CA SER A 219 14.48 4.85 -14.46
C SER A 219 15.56 5.89 -14.79
N VAL A 220 16.70 5.47 -15.32
CA VAL A 220 17.72 6.39 -15.84
C VAL A 220 17.19 7.17 -17.05
N LEU A 221 16.52 6.50 -17.99
CA LEU A 221 15.88 7.19 -19.12
C LEU A 221 14.81 8.19 -18.65
N LEU A 222 13.97 7.82 -17.70
CA LEU A 222 12.97 8.73 -17.11
C LEU A 222 13.66 9.91 -16.40
N SER A 223 14.79 9.68 -15.75
CA SER A 223 15.57 10.75 -15.10
C SER A 223 16.16 11.75 -16.10
N LEU A 224 16.68 11.26 -17.21
CA LEU A 224 17.21 12.11 -18.28
C LEU A 224 16.10 12.92 -18.96
N MET A 225 14.97 12.27 -19.28
CA MET A 225 13.80 12.93 -19.90
C MET A 225 13.18 13.98 -18.96
N GLY A 226 13.06 13.68 -17.67
CA GLY A 226 12.46 14.56 -16.66
C GLY A 226 13.44 15.56 -16.04
N GLN A 227 14.72 15.56 -16.46
CA GLN A 227 15.80 16.39 -15.89
C GLN A 227 15.84 16.31 -14.35
N SER A 228 15.60 15.11 -13.81
CA SER A 228 15.53 14.87 -12.36
C SER A 228 16.03 13.47 -12.02
N TRP A 229 16.89 13.34 -11.02
CA TRP A 229 17.42 12.06 -10.55
C TRP A 229 16.46 11.26 -9.67
N ILE A 230 15.28 11.81 -9.34
CA ILE A 230 14.28 11.15 -8.46
C ILE A 230 13.88 9.76 -8.98
N PRO A 231 13.56 9.53 -10.28
CA PRO A 231 13.24 8.21 -10.78
C PRO A 231 14.35 7.18 -10.54
N ALA A 232 15.60 7.54 -10.85
CA ALA A 232 16.75 6.68 -10.63
C ALA A 232 17.02 6.45 -9.14
N ALA A 233 16.85 7.47 -8.28
CA ALA A 233 17.01 7.35 -6.84
C ALA A 233 15.97 6.40 -6.21
N ILE A 234 14.69 6.47 -6.63
CA ILE A 234 13.65 5.54 -6.16
C ILE A 234 14.01 4.10 -6.53
N THR A 235 14.41 3.85 -7.77
CA THR A 235 14.79 2.50 -8.20
C THR A 235 16.06 2.03 -7.53
N GLY A 236 17.05 2.93 -7.37
CA GLY A 236 18.30 2.68 -6.66
C GLY A 236 18.08 2.23 -5.22
N TYR A 237 17.15 2.86 -4.52
CA TYR A 237 16.76 2.43 -3.17
C TYR A 237 16.33 0.95 -3.13
N TYR A 238 15.41 0.54 -4.00
CA TYR A 238 14.95 -0.85 -4.03
C TYR A 238 16.04 -1.82 -4.48
N LEU A 239 16.85 -1.43 -5.46
CA LEU A 239 17.99 -2.24 -5.92
C LEU A 239 19.01 -2.46 -4.80
N LEU A 240 19.40 -1.41 -4.09
CA LEU A 240 20.34 -1.49 -2.96
C LEU A 240 19.76 -2.35 -1.82
N PHE A 241 18.50 -2.11 -1.46
CA PHE A 241 17.84 -2.91 -0.42
C PHE A 241 17.85 -4.41 -0.74
N TRP A 242 17.44 -4.80 -1.97
CA TRP A 242 17.37 -6.20 -2.33
C TRP A 242 18.75 -6.83 -2.56
N THR A 243 19.73 -6.03 -2.97
CA THR A 243 21.14 -6.47 -3.02
C THR A 243 21.66 -6.76 -1.62
N ALA A 244 21.40 -5.89 -0.66
CA ALA A 244 21.78 -6.11 0.74
C ALA A 244 21.11 -7.36 1.32
N VAL A 245 19.80 -7.56 1.08
CA VAL A 245 19.06 -8.77 1.51
C VAL A 245 19.68 -10.04 0.90
N LYS A 246 20.02 -10.01 -0.39
CA LYS A 246 20.68 -11.13 -1.08
C LYS A 246 22.04 -11.44 -0.49
N LEU A 247 22.88 -10.43 -0.27
CA LEU A 247 24.23 -10.61 0.29
C LEU A 247 24.20 -11.09 1.74
N ALA A 248 23.21 -10.64 2.54
CA ALA A 248 23.03 -11.08 3.92
C ALA A 248 22.44 -12.50 4.04
N GLY A 249 22.04 -13.14 2.94
CA GLY A 249 21.42 -14.47 2.95
C GLY A 249 20.07 -14.53 3.69
N VAL A 250 19.42 -13.36 3.91
CA VAL A 250 18.18 -13.29 4.67
C VAL A 250 16.99 -13.66 3.79
N GLN A 251 16.14 -14.55 4.29
CA GLN A 251 14.86 -14.83 3.65
C GLN A 251 13.85 -13.73 4.05
N PRO A 252 13.37 -12.94 3.08
CA PRO A 252 12.39 -11.90 3.39
C PRO A 252 11.08 -12.53 3.89
N PRO A 253 10.34 -11.80 4.75
CA PRO A 253 9.04 -12.25 5.18
C PRO A 253 8.16 -12.57 3.97
N GLN A 254 7.51 -13.73 4.00
CA GLN A 254 6.52 -14.08 2.99
C GLN A 254 5.23 -13.32 3.35
N ALA A 255 4.98 -12.20 2.67
CA ALA A 255 3.67 -11.58 2.70
C ALA A 255 2.71 -12.50 1.93
N ASP A 256 1.73 -13.03 2.64
CA ASP A 256 0.65 -13.84 2.09
C ASP A 256 -0.33 -12.99 1.28
#